data_7b5e8089cab753e9e6596f4fe86099ac
#
_entry.id   7b5e8089cab753e9e6596f4fe86099ac
#
_cell.length_a   1.000
_cell.length_b   1.000
_cell.length_c   1.000
_cell.angle_alpha   90.00
_cell.angle_beta   90.00
_cell.angle_gamma   90.00
#
_symmetry.space_group_name_H-M   'P 1'
#
loop_
_entity.id
_entity.type
_entity.pdbx_description
1 polymer ?
#
loop_
_entity_poly.entity_id
_entity_poly.type
_entity_poly.pdbx_seq_one_letter_code
_entity_poly.pdbx_strand_id
1 'polypeptide(L)'
;MKQLIQIRCKNNKKSLKVEAGTTLSDIFKQLNLTLPYPPVCAKVNNKVEGLHYRVYNAKDIEYLDISSPSGLRAYTRTLFFVLCKAVQDLYPGTTVRIDIPVSNGFYCDLNIGRPVTEADATAVRNGMQTIINRAIPIRRHEVPTDEAIARFEEMGYHDKALLLRTTGRLYTLYYDINGFVDYYYGSMLTNTAQLTLFGLEKYYDGLLLRIPSMSNPSELGALIRQDKMFEIFQEHHRWQNLLGMSTVGTFNEAVREGYATEIINVSEALQEKKIAHIAENIAGKKTVKMVLIAGPSSSGKTTSCKRLSIQLLCNGIRPVPVSLDDYFVDRELTPKDENGDYDFESLHALNLPLLNKQLMQLFNGEEVELPKYDFIKGRSVPSGKKMRMRAGDVLVIEGIHALNPELTSQIPEEYKYRVYASALTTILLDDHNYIPTTDNRLLRRIIRDYKQRGCSARDTIRRWPSVRRGENKWIFPFQENADEMFNTAMIYELAAIKTQAEPLLEQVPENCDEYAEAYRLRKFLSYFLPIDHGVLPPTSLLREFIGGSSFSY
;
A
#
# COMPACT_ATOMS: atom_id res chain seq x y z
N MET A 1 45.62 6.81 17.33
CA MET A 1 44.51 7.19 18.25
C MET A 1 43.21 6.94 17.52
N LYS A 2 42.29 6.19 18.14
CA LYS A 2 40.95 6.01 17.56
C LYS A 2 40.21 7.34 17.63
N GLN A 3 39.61 7.76 16.50
CA GLN A 3 38.88 9.03 16.40
C GLN A 3 37.59 8.93 17.19
N LEU A 4 37.38 9.84 18.16
CA LEU A 4 36.09 9.97 18.85
C LEU A 4 35.16 10.89 18.07
N ILE A 5 33.94 10.46 17.90
CA ILE A 5 32.85 11.20 17.24
C ILE A 5 31.69 11.45 18.19
N GLN A 6 30.96 12.53 17.98
CA GLN A 6 29.82 12.90 18.82
C GLN A 6 28.53 12.38 18.23
N ILE A 7 27.74 11.67 19.03
CA ILE A 7 26.42 11.17 18.71
C ILE A 7 25.41 11.89 19.60
N ARG A 8 24.32 12.38 19.00
CA ARG A 8 23.19 12.95 19.71
C ARG A 8 22.00 12.00 19.58
N CYS A 9 21.49 11.48 20.70
CA CYS A 9 20.31 10.62 20.75
C CYS A 9 19.05 11.48 20.90
N LYS A 10 18.12 11.40 19.92
CA LYS A 10 16.87 12.16 19.96
C LYS A 10 15.88 11.60 21.02
N ASN A 11 15.90 10.29 21.30
CA ASN A 11 14.98 9.65 22.24
C ASN A 11 15.11 10.20 23.67
N ASN A 12 16.31 10.46 24.14
CA ASN A 12 16.58 10.96 25.52
C ASN A 12 17.30 12.31 25.55
N LYS A 13 17.54 12.93 24.37
CA LYS A 13 18.25 14.22 24.20
C LYS A 13 19.68 14.23 24.72
N LYS A 14 20.29 13.05 24.98
CA LYS A 14 21.67 12.93 25.45
C LYS A 14 22.66 12.90 24.29
N SER A 15 23.88 13.35 24.57
CA SER A 15 25.01 13.24 23.65
C SER A 15 26.03 12.27 24.22
N LEU A 16 26.64 11.46 23.37
CA LEU A 16 27.67 10.47 23.72
C LEU A 16 28.82 10.58 22.74
N LYS A 17 30.07 10.45 23.25
CA LYS A 17 31.25 10.30 22.40
C LYS A 17 31.57 8.81 22.25
N VAL A 18 31.66 8.36 21.00
CA VAL A 18 31.94 6.97 20.64
C VAL A 18 33.12 6.91 19.67
N GLU A 19 33.77 5.77 19.57
CA GLU A 19 34.82 5.54 18.55
C GLU A 19 34.17 5.48 17.15
N ALA A 20 34.85 6.05 16.16
CA ALA A 20 34.46 5.91 14.75
C ALA A 20 34.42 4.42 14.37
N GLY A 21 33.33 4.00 13.68
CA GLY A 21 33.07 2.61 13.33
C GLY A 21 32.24 1.82 14.35
N THR A 22 31.82 2.45 15.48
CA THR A 22 30.89 1.83 16.44
C THR A 22 29.52 1.59 15.78
N THR A 23 28.93 0.42 16.04
CA THR A 23 27.59 0.07 15.49
C THR A 23 26.46 0.77 16.25
N LEU A 24 25.31 0.94 15.61
CA LEU A 24 24.10 1.45 16.28
C LEU A 24 23.69 0.56 17.46
N SER A 25 23.86 -0.76 17.32
CA SER A 25 23.59 -1.72 18.41
C SER A 25 24.45 -1.45 19.64
N ASP A 26 25.76 -1.20 19.46
CA ASP A 26 26.66 -0.95 20.56
C ASP A 26 26.49 0.45 21.17
N ILE A 27 26.13 1.44 20.36
CA ILE A 27 25.75 2.78 20.83
C ILE A 27 24.51 2.71 21.71
N PHE A 28 23.48 1.92 21.31
CA PHE A 28 22.27 1.73 22.11
C PHE A 28 22.59 1.22 23.52
N LYS A 29 23.44 0.20 23.63
CA LYS A 29 23.88 -0.35 24.92
C LYS A 29 24.57 0.70 25.79
N GLN A 30 25.44 1.53 25.19
CA GLN A 30 26.18 2.58 25.91
C GLN A 30 25.26 3.73 26.37
N LEU A 31 24.18 4.00 25.65
CA LEU A 31 23.20 5.04 26.00
C LEU A 31 22.32 4.68 27.20
N ASN A 32 22.27 3.40 27.60
CA ASN A 32 21.33 2.88 28.61
C ASN A 32 19.90 3.37 28.37
N LEU A 33 19.48 3.33 27.09
CA LEU A 33 18.17 3.80 26.65
C LEU A 33 17.13 2.70 26.84
N THR A 34 15.99 3.05 27.43
CA THR A 34 14.82 2.17 27.55
C THR A 34 13.79 2.60 26.52
N LEU A 35 13.31 1.65 25.72
CA LEU A 35 12.17 1.79 24.79
C LEU A 35 11.05 0.86 25.26
N PRO A 36 9.80 1.09 24.83
CA PRO A 36 8.68 0.19 25.13
C PRO A 36 8.93 -1.25 24.67
N TYR A 37 9.60 -1.42 23.54
CA TYR A 37 10.04 -2.69 22.97
C TYR A 37 11.51 -2.62 22.56
N PRO A 38 12.18 -3.78 22.37
CA PRO A 38 13.56 -3.80 21.90
C PRO A 38 13.77 -3.02 20.61
N PRO A 39 14.91 -2.30 20.45
CA PRO A 39 15.19 -1.55 19.24
C PRO A 39 15.36 -2.50 18.04
N VAL A 40 14.79 -2.13 16.90
CA VAL A 40 14.86 -2.91 15.66
C VAL A 40 15.61 -2.18 14.53
N CYS A 41 15.59 -0.85 14.54
CA CYS A 41 16.34 0.00 13.62
C CYS A 41 16.52 1.40 14.25
N ALA A 42 17.18 2.31 13.54
CA ALA A 42 17.25 3.71 13.97
C ALA A 42 17.20 4.66 12.77
N LYS A 43 16.69 5.88 12.99
CA LYS A 43 16.92 7.00 12.06
C LYS A 43 18.30 7.60 12.36
N VAL A 44 19.14 7.67 11.36
CA VAL A 44 20.44 8.33 11.38
C VAL A 44 20.34 9.55 10.48
N ASN A 45 20.36 10.75 11.04
CA ASN A 45 20.06 12.00 10.31
C ASN A 45 18.76 11.86 9.48
N ASN A 46 17.68 11.38 10.10
CA ASN A 46 16.37 11.12 9.50
C ASN A 46 16.33 10.06 8.39
N LYS A 47 17.35 9.22 8.25
CA LYS A 47 17.41 8.09 7.33
C LYS A 47 17.35 6.79 8.12
N VAL A 48 16.46 5.87 7.76
CA VAL A 48 16.33 4.60 8.49
C VAL A 48 17.48 3.65 8.13
N GLU A 49 18.20 3.23 9.16
CA GLU A 49 19.31 2.28 9.07
C GLU A 49 19.10 1.10 10.05
N GLY A 50 19.61 -0.08 9.67
CA GLY A 50 19.62 -1.24 10.55
C GLY A 50 20.65 -1.09 11.66
N LEU A 51 20.50 -1.83 12.76
CA LEU A 51 21.38 -1.75 13.91
C LEU A 51 22.84 -2.20 13.63
N HIS A 52 23.09 -2.82 12.49
CA HIS A 52 24.45 -3.11 11.98
C HIS A 52 25.20 -1.86 11.49
N TYR A 53 24.49 -0.77 11.21
CA TYR A 53 25.10 0.44 10.65
C TYR A 53 26.20 0.97 11.55
N ARG A 54 27.37 1.30 10.95
CA ARG A 54 28.52 1.85 11.63
C ARG A 54 28.61 3.35 11.43
N VAL A 55 28.80 4.10 12.51
CA VAL A 55 28.93 5.57 12.46
C VAL A 55 30.42 5.98 12.37
N TYR A 56 30.73 6.87 11.43
CA TYR A 56 32.08 7.35 11.20
C TYR A 56 32.25 8.87 11.41
N ASN A 57 31.15 9.59 11.59
CA ASN A 57 31.13 11.02 11.86
C ASN A 57 29.93 11.36 12.77
N ALA A 58 29.87 12.63 13.23
CA ALA A 58 28.78 13.09 14.08
C ALA A 58 27.41 12.85 13.45
N LYS A 59 26.48 12.31 14.23
CA LYS A 59 25.12 11.94 13.80
C LYS A 59 24.08 12.22 14.87
N ASP A 60 22.89 12.61 14.42
CA ASP A 60 21.66 12.54 15.21
C ASP A 60 21.04 11.15 15.01
N ILE A 61 20.72 10.47 16.11
CA ILE A 61 20.18 9.09 16.10
C ILE A 61 18.86 9.08 16.87
N GLU A 62 17.85 8.44 16.28
CA GLU A 62 16.56 8.12 16.91
C GLU A 62 16.31 6.62 16.77
N TYR A 63 16.36 5.88 17.89
CA TYR A 63 16.08 4.45 17.89
C TYR A 63 14.58 4.19 17.77
N LEU A 64 14.24 3.19 16.98
CA LEU A 64 12.87 2.78 16.66
C LEU A 64 12.68 1.33 17.05
N ASP A 65 11.58 1.05 17.72
CA ASP A 65 11.10 -0.30 18.02
C ASP A 65 9.98 -0.75 17.07
N ILE A 66 9.40 -1.91 17.35
CA ILE A 66 8.36 -2.54 16.53
C ILE A 66 7.03 -1.74 16.49
N SER A 67 6.77 -0.85 17.44
CA SER A 67 5.59 0.02 17.45
C SER A 67 5.65 1.11 16.37
N SER A 68 6.82 1.36 15.80
CA SER A 68 7.00 2.28 14.69
C SER A 68 6.77 1.60 13.33
N PRO A 69 6.26 2.30 12.31
CA PRO A 69 6.08 1.73 10.96
C PRO A 69 7.38 1.17 10.36
N SER A 70 8.51 1.83 10.59
CA SER A 70 9.82 1.38 10.08
C SER A 70 10.34 0.15 10.83
N GLY A 71 10.11 0.10 12.16
CA GLY A 71 10.45 -1.05 12.97
C GLY A 71 9.62 -2.28 12.61
N LEU A 72 8.30 -2.12 12.46
CA LEU A 72 7.42 -3.22 12.03
C LEU A 72 7.83 -3.75 10.64
N ARG A 73 8.18 -2.87 9.70
CA ARG A 73 8.70 -3.30 8.37
C ARG A 73 10.00 -4.11 8.49
N ALA A 74 10.92 -3.72 9.36
CA ALA A 74 12.16 -4.48 9.57
C ALA A 74 11.89 -5.85 10.21
N TYR A 75 11.01 -5.91 11.19
CA TYR A 75 10.55 -7.13 11.83
C TYR A 75 9.89 -8.09 10.81
N THR A 76 8.95 -7.58 10.02
CA THR A 76 8.22 -8.35 9.00
C THR A 76 9.14 -8.93 7.93
N ARG A 77 10.10 -8.16 7.40
CA ARG A 77 11.10 -8.69 6.45
C ARG A 77 11.94 -9.80 7.06
N THR A 78 12.29 -9.68 8.33
CA THR A 78 13.04 -10.73 9.02
C THR A 78 12.19 -11.99 9.21
N LEU A 79 10.88 -11.85 9.45
CA LEU A 79 9.95 -13.00 9.44
C LEU A 79 9.89 -13.67 8.07
N PHE A 80 9.84 -12.89 6.99
CA PHE A 80 9.88 -13.44 5.61
C PHE A 80 11.14 -14.24 5.38
N PHE A 81 12.29 -13.71 5.79
CA PHE A 81 13.58 -14.37 5.64
C PHE A 81 13.64 -15.70 6.41
N VAL A 82 13.13 -15.73 7.63
CA VAL A 82 13.04 -16.95 8.45
C VAL A 82 12.02 -17.93 7.87
N LEU A 83 10.91 -17.46 7.33
CA LEU A 83 9.91 -18.29 6.63
C LEU A 83 10.55 -18.98 5.41
N CYS A 84 11.19 -18.21 4.53
CA CYS A 84 11.83 -18.75 3.32
C CYS A 84 12.90 -19.79 3.66
N LYS A 85 13.71 -19.52 4.69
CA LYS A 85 14.69 -20.48 5.18
C LYS A 85 14.02 -21.76 5.71
N ALA A 86 12.98 -21.64 6.53
CA ALA A 86 12.28 -22.79 7.09
C ALA A 86 11.64 -23.65 5.99
N VAL A 87 11.07 -23.04 4.96
CA VAL A 87 10.54 -23.75 3.80
C VAL A 87 11.64 -24.43 3.02
N GLN A 88 12.75 -23.75 2.74
CA GLN A 88 13.88 -24.34 2.03
C GLN A 88 14.49 -25.54 2.78
N ASP A 89 14.56 -25.47 4.11
CA ASP A 89 15.07 -26.56 4.95
C ASP A 89 14.13 -27.80 4.95
N LEU A 90 12.80 -27.59 4.86
CA LEU A 90 11.77 -28.64 4.87
C LEU A 90 11.45 -29.18 3.48
N TYR A 91 11.44 -28.31 2.50
CA TYR A 91 11.05 -28.59 1.11
C TYR A 91 12.11 -28.03 0.14
N PRO A 92 13.30 -28.65 0.04
CA PRO A 92 14.37 -28.17 -0.84
C PRO A 92 13.91 -28.01 -2.29
N GLY A 93 14.28 -26.87 -2.91
CA GLY A 93 13.89 -26.54 -4.28
C GLY A 93 12.49 -25.94 -4.43
N THR A 94 11.76 -25.72 -3.34
CA THR A 94 10.44 -25.06 -3.35
C THR A 94 10.61 -23.55 -3.41
N THR A 95 9.80 -22.91 -4.25
CA THR A 95 9.66 -21.44 -4.25
C THR A 95 8.59 -21.01 -3.26
N VAL A 96 8.87 -19.93 -2.53
CA VAL A 96 7.91 -19.22 -1.68
C VAL A 96 7.62 -17.90 -2.33
N ARG A 97 6.35 -17.56 -2.49
CA ARG A 97 5.94 -16.25 -2.95
C ARG A 97 5.22 -15.52 -1.82
N ILE A 98 5.78 -14.42 -1.37
CA ILE A 98 5.17 -13.56 -0.35
C ILE A 98 4.36 -12.51 -1.07
N ASP A 99 3.04 -12.68 -1.06
CA ASP A 99 2.22 -12.05 -2.05
C ASP A 99 1.48 -10.83 -1.51
N ILE A 100 0.39 -11.02 -0.82
CA ILE A 100 -0.54 -9.95 -0.47
C ILE A 100 -0.71 -9.78 1.03
N PRO A 101 -0.79 -8.52 1.48
CA PRO A 101 -1.25 -8.25 2.82
C PRO A 101 -2.76 -8.54 2.91
N VAL A 102 -3.14 -9.53 3.71
CA VAL A 102 -4.53 -9.93 3.96
C VAL A 102 -4.68 -10.32 5.42
N SER A 103 -5.84 -10.06 6.00
CA SER A 103 -6.17 -10.50 7.36
C SER A 103 -5.14 -10.08 8.43
N ASN A 104 -4.61 -8.85 8.34
CA ASN A 104 -3.53 -8.34 9.22
C ASN A 104 -2.26 -9.21 9.23
N GLY A 105 -2.00 -9.89 8.14
CA GLY A 105 -0.83 -10.73 7.88
C GLY A 105 -0.48 -10.71 6.40
N PHE A 106 0.20 -11.78 5.93
CA PHE A 106 0.60 -11.92 4.54
C PHE A 106 0.25 -13.32 4.03
N TYR A 107 -0.42 -13.37 2.91
CA TYR A 107 -0.59 -14.62 2.19
C TYR A 107 0.73 -15.01 1.55
N CYS A 108 1.13 -16.26 1.77
CA CYS A 108 2.34 -16.84 1.23
C CYS A 108 1.96 -18.07 0.42
N ASP A 109 2.26 -18.04 -0.87
CA ASP A 109 2.07 -19.19 -1.76
C ASP A 109 3.30 -20.09 -1.72
N LEU A 110 3.07 -21.40 -1.51
CA LEU A 110 4.10 -22.42 -1.49
C LEU A 110 3.89 -23.36 -2.65
N ASN A 111 4.82 -23.39 -3.58
CA ASN A 111 4.78 -24.35 -4.69
C ASN A 111 5.49 -25.65 -4.32
N ILE A 112 4.84 -26.48 -3.51
CA ILE A 112 5.33 -27.83 -3.13
C ILE A 112 4.79 -28.95 -4.03
N GLY A 113 4.25 -28.61 -5.22
CA GLY A 113 3.70 -29.58 -6.19
C GLY A 113 2.35 -30.19 -5.79
N ARG A 114 1.75 -29.76 -4.68
CA ARG A 114 0.43 -30.17 -4.18
C ARG A 114 -0.17 -29.08 -3.30
N PRO A 115 -1.47 -29.11 -3.03
CA PRO A 115 -2.09 -28.18 -2.08
C PRO A 115 -1.46 -28.26 -0.69
N VAL A 116 -1.29 -27.10 -0.05
CA VAL A 116 -0.77 -26.98 1.31
C VAL A 116 -1.81 -27.48 2.31
N THR A 117 -1.35 -28.26 3.30
CA THR A 117 -2.17 -28.83 4.38
C THR A 117 -1.91 -28.13 5.72
N GLU A 118 -2.75 -28.39 6.73
CA GLU A 118 -2.53 -27.94 8.11
C GLU A 118 -1.24 -28.53 8.71
N ALA A 119 -0.87 -29.75 8.31
CA ALA A 119 0.37 -30.37 8.74
C ALA A 119 1.60 -29.62 8.18
N ASP A 120 1.54 -29.17 6.93
CA ASP A 120 2.59 -28.34 6.32
C ASP A 120 2.73 -27.00 7.06
N ALA A 121 1.63 -26.32 7.34
CA ALA A 121 1.63 -25.08 8.09
C ALA A 121 2.26 -25.25 9.48
N THR A 122 1.93 -26.36 10.16
CA THR A 122 2.50 -26.69 11.46
C THR A 122 3.99 -27.02 11.36
N ALA A 123 4.42 -27.78 10.36
CA ALA A 123 5.82 -28.11 10.14
C ALA A 123 6.66 -26.86 9.87
N VAL A 124 6.21 -25.99 8.97
CA VAL A 124 6.90 -24.72 8.65
C VAL A 124 6.96 -23.81 9.87
N ARG A 125 5.86 -23.66 10.62
CA ARG A 125 5.84 -22.87 11.86
C ARG A 125 6.87 -23.37 12.87
N ASN A 126 6.95 -24.70 13.08
CA ASN A 126 7.91 -25.31 14.00
C ASN A 126 9.35 -25.12 13.49
N GLY A 127 9.57 -25.20 12.17
CA GLY A 127 10.85 -24.88 11.53
C GLY A 127 11.29 -23.45 11.81
N MET A 128 10.39 -22.48 11.60
CA MET A 128 10.63 -21.07 11.93
C MET A 128 10.98 -20.88 13.41
N GLN A 129 10.21 -21.51 14.32
CA GLN A 129 10.48 -21.41 15.75
C GLN A 129 11.84 -22.00 16.12
N THR A 130 12.23 -23.10 15.47
CA THR A 130 13.56 -23.72 15.65
C THR A 130 14.69 -22.77 15.24
N ILE A 131 14.55 -22.09 14.10
CA ILE A 131 15.52 -21.09 13.62
C ILE A 131 15.62 -19.92 14.62
N ILE A 132 14.48 -19.44 15.09
CA ILE A 132 14.40 -18.32 16.07
C ILE A 132 15.10 -18.71 17.39
N ASN A 133 14.79 -19.88 17.92
CA ASN A 133 15.36 -20.37 19.19
C ASN A 133 16.88 -20.58 19.13
N ARG A 134 17.44 -20.83 17.94
CA ARG A 134 18.90 -20.93 17.74
C ARG A 134 19.62 -19.60 17.83
N ALA A 135 18.91 -18.47 17.91
CA ALA A 135 19.49 -17.13 18.03
C ALA A 135 20.58 -16.83 16.98
N ILE A 136 20.29 -17.13 15.72
CA ILE A 136 21.28 -17.03 14.63
C ILE A 136 21.52 -15.55 14.28
N PRO A 137 22.79 -15.08 14.26
CA PRO A 137 23.13 -13.76 13.76
C PRO A 137 22.73 -13.60 12.28
N ILE A 138 22.06 -12.50 11.97
CA ILE A 138 21.73 -12.12 10.59
C ILE A 138 22.86 -11.22 10.09
N ARG A 139 23.64 -11.72 9.14
CA ARG A 139 24.80 -11.00 8.59
C ARG A 139 24.37 -10.20 7.36
N ARG A 140 24.90 -9.00 7.24
CA ARG A 140 24.69 -8.11 6.09
C ARG A 140 25.95 -8.06 5.25
N HIS A 141 25.81 -8.33 3.97
CA HIS A 141 26.89 -8.28 2.99
C HIS A 141 26.61 -7.18 1.96
N GLU A 142 27.66 -6.48 1.57
CA GLU A 142 27.63 -5.52 0.47
C GLU A 142 28.68 -5.95 -0.54
N VAL A 143 28.24 -6.31 -1.74
CA VAL A 143 29.07 -6.90 -2.78
C VAL A 143 28.83 -6.19 -4.11
N PRO A 144 29.73 -6.30 -5.10
CA PRO A 144 29.45 -5.94 -6.48
C PRO A 144 28.16 -6.62 -6.95
N THR A 145 27.32 -5.91 -7.70
CA THR A 145 26.01 -6.44 -8.11
C THR A 145 26.13 -7.71 -8.97
N ASP A 146 27.17 -7.81 -9.80
CA ASP A 146 27.40 -9.02 -10.62
C ASP A 146 27.66 -10.25 -9.76
N GLU A 147 28.36 -10.11 -8.63
CA GLU A 147 28.56 -11.19 -7.66
C GLU A 147 27.24 -11.63 -7.02
N ALA A 148 26.39 -10.66 -6.64
CA ALA A 148 25.08 -10.95 -6.09
C ALA A 148 24.19 -11.67 -7.11
N ILE A 149 24.21 -11.25 -8.38
CA ILE A 149 23.46 -11.87 -9.48
C ILE A 149 23.88 -13.32 -9.65
N ALA A 150 25.19 -13.59 -9.77
CA ALA A 150 25.72 -14.96 -9.93
C ALA A 150 25.28 -15.85 -8.77
N ARG A 151 25.33 -15.35 -7.53
CA ARG A 151 24.93 -16.11 -6.35
C ARG A 151 23.43 -16.41 -6.32
N PHE A 152 22.57 -15.47 -6.70
CA PHE A 152 21.13 -15.72 -6.76
C PHE A 152 20.74 -16.69 -7.88
N GLU A 153 21.48 -16.68 -8.99
CA GLU A 153 21.30 -17.66 -10.06
C GLU A 153 21.67 -19.08 -9.61
N GLU A 154 22.81 -19.25 -8.91
CA GLU A 154 23.21 -20.53 -8.33
C GLU A 154 22.15 -21.08 -7.35
N MET A 155 21.43 -20.19 -6.66
CA MET A 155 20.35 -20.56 -5.74
C MET A 155 18.99 -20.76 -6.42
N GLY A 156 18.87 -20.50 -7.73
CA GLY A 156 17.61 -20.58 -8.47
C GLY A 156 16.69 -19.39 -8.29
N TYR A 157 17.16 -18.26 -7.73
CA TYR A 157 16.39 -17.02 -7.55
C TYR A 157 16.50 -16.15 -8.81
N HIS A 158 15.95 -16.63 -9.91
CA HIS A 158 16.06 -15.98 -11.22
C HIS A 158 15.36 -14.60 -11.25
N ASP A 159 14.26 -14.43 -10.53
CA ASP A 159 13.52 -13.17 -10.37
C ASP A 159 14.39 -12.08 -9.73
N LYS A 160 15.15 -12.41 -8.69
CA LYS A 160 16.07 -11.50 -8.01
C LYS A 160 17.26 -11.12 -8.90
N ALA A 161 17.84 -12.11 -9.58
CA ALA A 161 18.92 -11.89 -10.53
C ALA A 161 18.47 -10.95 -11.66
N LEU A 162 17.28 -11.18 -12.22
CA LEU A 162 16.67 -10.35 -13.25
C LEU A 162 16.39 -8.92 -12.76
N LEU A 163 15.81 -8.79 -11.57
CA LEU A 163 15.59 -7.48 -10.95
C LEU A 163 16.90 -6.69 -10.85
N LEU A 164 17.96 -7.31 -10.32
CA LEU A 164 19.25 -6.64 -10.15
C LEU A 164 19.89 -6.23 -11.48
N ARG A 165 19.81 -7.08 -12.52
CA ARG A 165 20.28 -6.75 -13.87
C ARG A 165 19.58 -5.54 -14.46
N THR A 166 18.33 -5.32 -14.10
CA THR A 166 17.54 -4.21 -14.67
C THR A 166 17.71 -2.89 -13.94
N THR A 167 18.29 -2.88 -12.73
CA THR A 167 18.40 -1.66 -11.91
C THR A 167 19.65 -0.82 -12.16
N GLY A 168 20.69 -1.36 -12.79
CA GLY A 168 21.95 -0.66 -13.06
C GLY A 168 22.76 -0.28 -11.83
N ARG A 169 22.55 -0.93 -10.68
CA ARG A 169 23.29 -0.68 -9.45
C ARG A 169 24.67 -1.31 -9.50
N LEU A 170 25.67 -0.62 -8.96
CA LEU A 170 27.04 -1.14 -8.88
C LEU A 170 27.25 -2.09 -7.71
N TYR A 171 26.54 -1.85 -6.60
CA TYR A 171 26.63 -2.66 -5.36
C TYR A 171 25.24 -3.08 -4.90
N THR A 172 25.16 -4.30 -4.39
CA THR A 172 23.93 -4.90 -3.85
C THR A 172 24.18 -5.35 -2.41
N LEU A 173 23.17 -5.10 -1.57
CA LEU A 173 23.12 -5.57 -0.19
C LEU A 173 22.28 -6.83 -0.13
N TYR A 174 22.79 -7.90 0.50
CA TYR A 174 22.00 -9.07 0.85
C TYR A 174 22.25 -9.50 2.29
N TYR A 175 21.44 -10.39 2.78
CA TYR A 175 21.52 -10.91 4.15
C TYR A 175 21.77 -12.41 4.13
N ASP A 176 22.43 -12.91 5.20
CA ASP A 176 22.82 -14.30 5.38
C ASP A 176 22.41 -14.81 6.77
N ILE A 177 21.79 -16.00 6.79
CA ILE A 177 21.53 -16.81 7.98
C ILE A 177 22.16 -18.20 7.75
N ASN A 178 23.37 -18.43 8.27
CA ASN A 178 24.06 -19.71 8.15
C ASN A 178 24.14 -20.26 6.71
N GLY A 179 24.51 -19.40 5.76
CA GLY A 179 24.67 -19.75 4.35
C GLY A 179 23.38 -19.66 3.51
N PHE A 180 22.21 -19.51 4.11
CA PHE A 180 21.00 -19.14 3.40
C PHE A 180 21.01 -17.62 3.18
N VAL A 181 21.10 -17.19 1.94
CA VAL A 181 21.17 -15.77 1.57
C VAL A 181 19.90 -15.31 0.88
N ASP A 182 19.52 -14.05 1.10
CA ASP A 182 18.39 -13.44 0.44
C ASP A 182 18.53 -11.91 0.36
N TYR A 183 17.76 -11.31 -0.54
CA TYR A 183 17.73 -9.88 -0.80
C TYR A 183 16.47 -9.22 -0.24
N TYR A 184 16.66 -8.12 0.51
CA TYR A 184 15.56 -7.29 0.96
C TYR A 184 15.92 -5.80 0.82
N TYR A 185 15.02 -4.98 0.30
CA TYR A 185 15.29 -3.57 0.00
C TYR A 185 15.23 -2.63 1.22
N GLY A 186 15.28 -3.15 2.44
CA GLY A 186 15.25 -2.35 3.66
C GLY A 186 16.00 -2.99 4.82
N SER A 187 15.94 -2.34 5.97
CA SER A 187 16.58 -2.82 7.20
C SER A 187 15.96 -4.11 7.70
N MET A 188 16.78 -4.96 8.33
CA MET A 188 16.37 -6.19 9.01
C MET A 188 16.91 -6.20 10.45
N LEU A 189 16.42 -7.12 11.27
CA LEU A 189 16.96 -7.37 12.61
C LEU A 189 18.38 -7.92 12.53
N THR A 190 19.08 -7.92 13.66
CA THR A 190 20.48 -8.38 13.75
C THR A 190 20.60 -9.84 14.15
N ASN A 191 19.53 -10.42 14.70
CA ASN A 191 19.50 -11.77 15.21
C ASN A 191 18.09 -12.35 15.14
N THR A 192 17.94 -13.64 14.81
CA THR A 192 16.64 -14.30 14.71
C THR A 192 15.87 -14.35 16.03
N ALA A 193 16.57 -14.39 17.19
CA ALA A 193 15.92 -14.38 18.50
C ALA A 193 15.15 -13.08 18.82
N GLN A 194 15.33 -12.03 18.03
CA GLN A 194 14.54 -10.80 18.19
C GLN A 194 13.09 -10.93 17.65
N LEU A 195 12.80 -12.03 16.95
CA LEU A 195 11.44 -12.37 16.50
C LEU A 195 10.69 -13.07 17.63
N THR A 196 9.96 -12.31 18.43
CA THR A 196 9.30 -12.81 19.64
C THR A 196 7.87 -13.28 19.43
N LEU A 197 7.21 -12.80 18.38
CA LEU A 197 5.80 -13.09 18.13
C LEU A 197 5.50 -13.20 16.63
N PHE A 198 4.93 -14.32 16.22
CA PHE A 198 4.37 -14.53 14.88
C PHE A 198 3.32 -15.64 14.92
N GLY A 199 2.46 -15.69 13.93
CA GLY A 199 1.56 -16.81 13.67
C GLY A 199 1.77 -17.32 12.25
N LEU A 200 1.57 -18.61 12.04
CA LEU A 200 1.53 -19.22 10.71
C LEU A 200 0.46 -20.29 10.68
N GLU A 201 -0.47 -20.16 9.77
CA GLU A 201 -1.61 -21.06 9.64
C GLU A 201 -1.96 -21.27 8.16
N LYS A 202 -2.67 -22.36 7.87
CA LYS A 202 -3.18 -22.59 6.51
C LYS A 202 -4.23 -21.54 6.18
N TYR A 203 -4.15 -21.00 4.95
CA TYR A 203 -5.11 -20.02 4.45
C TYR A 203 -5.34 -20.26 2.96
N TYR A 204 -6.57 -20.64 2.57
CA TYR A 204 -6.88 -21.18 1.22
C TYR A 204 -5.88 -22.26 0.79
N ASP A 205 -5.21 -22.09 -0.35
CA ASP A 205 -4.24 -23.06 -0.89
C ASP A 205 -2.80 -22.82 -0.42
N GLY A 206 -2.56 -21.77 0.36
CA GLY A 206 -1.25 -21.37 0.87
C GLY A 206 -1.22 -21.20 2.40
N LEU A 207 -0.35 -20.32 2.87
CA LEU A 207 -0.14 -19.99 4.27
C LEU A 207 -0.47 -18.52 4.55
N LEU A 208 -0.95 -18.22 5.74
CA LEU A 208 -1.06 -16.87 6.28
C LEU A 208 0.00 -16.67 7.36
N LEU A 209 0.98 -15.82 7.06
CA LEU A 209 1.96 -15.35 8.04
C LEU A 209 1.38 -14.15 8.78
N ARG A 210 1.04 -14.32 10.06
CA ARG A 210 0.52 -13.27 10.92
C ARG A 210 1.65 -12.55 11.63
N ILE A 211 1.54 -11.24 11.70
CA ILE A 211 2.54 -10.36 12.30
C ILE A 211 1.98 -9.66 13.55
N PRO A 212 2.84 -9.14 14.44
CA PRO A 212 2.41 -8.31 15.55
C PRO A 212 1.57 -7.12 15.11
N SER A 213 0.56 -6.78 15.89
CA SER A 213 -0.22 -5.56 15.67
C SER A 213 0.62 -4.33 15.92
N MET A 214 0.57 -3.33 15.05
CA MET A 214 1.28 -2.07 15.27
C MET A 214 0.74 -1.29 16.48
N SER A 215 -0.54 -1.40 16.79
CA SER A 215 -1.18 -0.75 17.94
C SER A 215 -0.89 -1.46 19.26
N ASN A 216 -0.70 -2.79 19.25
CA ASN A 216 -0.30 -3.60 20.40
C ASN A 216 0.68 -4.69 19.97
N PRO A 217 2.00 -4.39 19.91
CA PRO A 217 3.02 -5.34 19.46
C PRO A 217 3.17 -6.62 20.28
N SER A 218 2.51 -6.71 21.42
CA SER A 218 2.46 -7.94 22.24
C SER A 218 1.40 -8.93 21.78
N GLU A 219 0.58 -8.57 20.76
CA GLU A 219 -0.49 -9.39 20.23
C GLU A 219 -0.39 -9.50 18.70
N LEU A 220 -0.88 -10.61 18.17
CA LEU A 220 -1.05 -10.74 16.72
C LEU A 220 -2.25 -9.91 16.26
N GLY A 221 -2.17 -9.36 15.06
CA GLY A 221 -3.32 -8.74 14.40
C GLY A 221 -4.51 -9.69 14.37
N ALA A 222 -5.73 -9.16 14.49
CA ALA A 222 -6.94 -9.97 14.44
C ALA A 222 -7.05 -10.73 13.10
N LEU A 223 -7.47 -11.99 13.16
CA LEU A 223 -7.80 -12.75 11.96
C LEU A 223 -9.14 -12.24 11.41
N ILE A 224 -9.11 -11.62 10.24
CA ILE A 224 -10.30 -11.10 9.56
C ILE A 224 -10.41 -11.81 8.21
N ARG A 225 -11.49 -12.55 8.02
CA ARG A 225 -11.73 -13.21 6.75
C ARG A 225 -12.07 -12.17 5.68
N GLN A 226 -11.35 -12.19 4.55
CA GLN A 226 -11.45 -11.21 3.46
C GLN A 226 -11.56 -11.95 2.13
N ASP A 227 -12.67 -12.68 1.93
CA ASP A 227 -12.86 -13.58 0.79
C ASP A 227 -12.86 -12.81 -0.53
N LYS A 228 -13.61 -11.71 -0.62
CA LYS A 228 -13.71 -10.89 -1.85
C LYS A 228 -12.38 -10.20 -2.18
N MET A 229 -11.66 -9.75 -1.16
CA MET A 229 -10.33 -9.19 -1.35
C MET A 229 -9.37 -10.26 -1.90
N PHE A 230 -9.43 -11.48 -1.39
CA PHE A 230 -8.61 -12.58 -1.85
C PHE A 230 -8.95 -12.98 -3.30
N GLU A 231 -10.24 -13.04 -3.66
CA GLU A 231 -10.70 -13.34 -5.03
C GLU A 231 -10.15 -12.35 -6.06
N ILE A 232 -10.19 -11.03 -5.77
CA ILE A 232 -9.68 -10.02 -6.70
C ILE A 232 -8.15 -10.13 -6.88
N PHE A 233 -7.41 -10.49 -5.85
CA PHE A 233 -6.00 -10.78 -5.97
C PHE A 233 -5.74 -12.01 -6.83
N GLN A 234 -6.48 -13.11 -6.65
CA GLN A 234 -6.36 -14.30 -7.48
C GLN A 234 -6.71 -14.02 -8.96
N GLU A 235 -7.70 -13.16 -9.22
CA GLU A 235 -8.02 -12.70 -10.57
C GLU A 235 -6.81 -12.01 -11.22
N HIS A 236 -6.17 -11.08 -10.50
CA HIS A 236 -5.02 -10.35 -11.01
C HIS A 236 -3.77 -11.23 -11.18
N HIS A 237 -3.56 -12.20 -10.31
CA HIS A 237 -2.47 -13.18 -10.46
C HIS A 237 -2.60 -14.00 -11.74
N ARG A 238 -3.82 -14.46 -12.05
CA ARG A 238 -4.06 -15.17 -13.31
C ARG A 238 -3.69 -14.31 -14.53
N TRP A 239 -4.01 -13.00 -14.49
CA TRP A 239 -3.63 -12.07 -15.55
C TRP A 239 -2.12 -11.87 -15.64
N GLN A 240 -1.44 -11.69 -14.52
CA GLN A 240 0.02 -11.52 -14.48
C GLN A 240 0.75 -12.76 -14.99
N ASN A 241 0.32 -13.94 -14.61
CA ASN A 241 0.88 -15.20 -15.09
C ASN A 241 0.68 -15.36 -16.60
N LEU A 242 -0.51 -14.99 -17.11
CA LEU A 242 -0.80 -15.02 -18.54
C LEU A 242 0.12 -14.07 -19.33
N LEU A 243 0.41 -12.89 -18.77
CA LEU A 243 1.29 -11.89 -19.37
C LEU A 243 2.79 -12.17 -19.12
N GLY A 244 3.14 -13.12 -18.26
CA GLY A 244 4.53 -13.36 -17.83
C GLY A 244 5.16 -12.23 -17.04
N MET A 245 4.34 -11.36 -16.39
CA MET A 245 4.80 -10.12 -15.73
C MET A 245 4.38 -10.09 -14.26
N SER A 246 4.91 -11.00 -13.46
CA SER A 246 4.59 -11.07 -12.03
C SER A 246 5.52 -10.25 -11.14
N THR A 247 6.72 -9.90 -11.63
CA THR A 247 7.74 -9.17 -10.88
C THR A 247 8.23 -7.93 -11.62
N VAL A 248 8.85 -7.00 -10.89
CA VAL A 248 9.45 -5.79 -11.47
C VAL A 248 10.60 -6.14 -12.42
N GLY A 249 11.33 -7.21 -12.17
CA GLY A 249 12.38 -7.69 -13.07
C GLY A 249 11.84 -8.01 -14.45
N THR A 250 10.79 -8.86 -14.54
CA THR A 250 10.15 -9.25 -15.81
C THR A 250 9.47 -8.06 -16.50
N PHE A 251 8.84 -7.18 -15.72
CA PHE A 251 8.28 -5.94 -16.24
C PHE A 251 9.34 -5.01 -16.87
N ASN A 252 10.46 -4.79 -16.18
CA ASN A 252 11.55 -3.94 -16.69
C ASN A 252 12.18 -4.52 -17.96
N GLU A 253 12.32 -5.85 -18.04
CA GLU A 253 12.81 -6.52 -19.23
C GLU A 253 11.87 -6.27 -20.42
N ALA A 254 10.56 -6.45 -20.25
CA ALA A 254 9.57 -6.16 -21.29
C ALA A 254 9.58 -4.68 -21.72
N VAL A 255 9.81 -3.74 -20.79
CA VAL A 255 9.98 -2.31 -21.11
C VAL A 255 11.23 -2.07 -21.96
N ARG A 256 12.36 -2.73 -21.65
CA ARG A 256 13.62 -2.64 -22.43
C ARG A 256 13.46 -3.19 -23.84
N GLU A 257 12.67 -4.23 -24.01
CA GLU A 257 12.36 -4.85 -25.29
C GLU A 257 11.34 -4.06 -26.14
N GLY A 258 10.78 -2.97 -25.58
CA GLY A 258 9.88 -2.06 -26.28
C GLY A 258 8.39 -2.38 -26.14
N TYR A 259 8.00 -3.35 -25.29
CA TYR A 259 6.60 -3.77 -25.09
C TYR A 259 5.76 -2.84 -24.18
N ALA A 260 6.29 -1.69 -23.76
CA ALA A 260 5.61 -0.78 -22.84
C ALA A 260 4.19 -0.39 -23.30
N THR A 261 4.02 -0.06 -24.58
CA THR A 261 2.71 0.32 -25.16
C THR A 261 1.72 -0.84 -25.15
N GLU A 262 2.19 -2.05 -25.44
CA GLU A 262 1.36 -3.26 -25.42
C GLU A 262 0.88 -3.58 -23.99
N ILE A 263 1.77 -3.48 -23.00
CA ILE A 263 1.44 -3.65 -21.58
C ILE A 263 0.36 -2.65 -21.16
N ILE A 264 0.48 -1.39 -21.56
CA ILE A 264 -0.50 -0.35 -21.27
C ILE A 264 -1.85 -0.72 -21.88
N ASN A 265 -1.88 -1.04 -23.18
CA ASN A 265 -3.11 -1.34 -23.91
C ASN A 265 -3.84 -2.55 -23.32
N VAL A 266 -3.12 -3.63 -23.00
CA VAL A 266 -3.72 -4.83 -22.38
C VAL A 266 -4.25 -4.51 -20.99
N SER A 267 -3.50 -3.78 -20.16
CA SER A 267 -3.92 -3.40 -18.82
C SER A 267 -5.19 -2.54 -18.83
N GLU A 268 -5.25 -1.55 -19.74
CA GLU A 268 -6.43 -0.69 -19.90
C GLU A 268 -7.65 -1.47 -20.42
N ALA A 269 -7.44 -2.39 -21.37
CA ALA A 269 -8.51 -3.24 -21.88
C ALA A 269 -9.07 -4.18 -20.79
N LEU A 270 -8.22 -4.75 -19.94
CA LEU A 270 -8.64 -5.57 -18.80
C LEU A 270 -9.47 -4.77 -17.79
N GLN A 271 -9.06 -3.55 -17.48
CA GLN A 271 -9.83 -2.67 -16.61
C GLN A 271 -11.19 -2.30 -17.22
N GLU A 272 -11.23 -1.95 -18.51
CA GLU A 272 -12.49 -1.62 -19.19
C GLU A 272 -13.44 -2.80 -19.22
N LYS A 273 -12.93 -4.01 -19.49
CA LYS A 273 -13.71 -5.24 -19.45
C LYS A 273 -14.35 -5.48 -18.07
N LYS A 274 -13.60 -5.24 -16.98
CA LYS A 274 -14.14 -5.38 -15.61
C LYS A 274 -15.22 -4.34 -15.31
N ILE A 275 -15.03 -3.08 -15.71
CA ILE A 275 -16.02 -2.01 -15.51
C ILE A 275 -17.29 -2.30 -16.32
N ALA A 276 -17.16 -2.78 -17.58
CA ALA A 276 -18.29 -3.19 -18.41
C ALA A 276 -19.07 -4.33 -17.74
N HIS A 277 -18.38 -5.34 -17.22
CA HIS A 277 -19.01 -6.44 -16.49
C HIS A 277 -19.79 -5.96 -15.25
N ILE A 278 -19.21 -5.03 -14.47
CA ILE A 278 -19.92 -4.42 -13.32
C ILE A 278 -21.21 -3.72 -13.81
N ALA A 279 -21.13 -2.96 -14.90
CA ALA A 279 -22.31 -2.28 -15.46
C ALA A 279 -23.38 -3.25 -15.96
N GLU A 280 -23.01 -4.36 -16.59
CA GLU A 280 -23.91 -5.44 -17.00
C GLU A 280 -24.60 -6.09 -15.80
N ASN A 281 -23.87 -6.37 -14.72
CA ASN A 281 -24.40 -6.92 -13.48
C ASN A 281 -25.44 -5.96 -12.84
N ILE A 282 -25.17 -4.65 -12.87
CA ILE A 282 -26.11 -3.62 -12.40
C ILE A 282 -27.36 -3.61 -13.29
N ALA A 283 -27.19 -3.61 -14.61
CA ALA A 283 -28.30 -3.60 -15.56
C ALA A 283 -29.19 -4.85 -15.47
N GLY A 284 -28.59 -5.99 -15.15
CA GLY A 284 -29.29 -7.26 -14.92
C GLY A 284 -30.20 -7.26 -13.67
N LYS A 285 -29.89 -6.42 -12.67
CA LYS A 285 -30.64 -6.28 -11.42
C LYS A 285 -31.63 -5.10 -11.50
N LYS A 286 -32.84 -5.33 -12.04
CA LYS A 286 -33.87 -4.28 -12.27
C LYS A 286 -34.28 -3.49 -11.01
N THR A 287 -34.01 -4.00 -9.82
CA THR A 287 -34.32 -3.33 -8.54
C THR A 287 -33.30 -2.26 -8.19
N VAL A 288 -32.10 -2.28 -8.76
CA VAL A 288 -31.05 -1.32 -8.44
C VAL A 288 -31.43 0.09 -8.86
N LYS A 289 -31.42 1.01 -7.91
CA LYS A 289 -31.66 2.45 -8.09
C LYS A 289 -30.47 3.30 -7.64
N MET A 290 -29.51 2.68 -6.93
CA MET A 290 -28.34 3.36 -6.36
C MET A 290 -27.10 2.48 -6.48
N VAL A 291 -26.04 3.02 -7.04
CA VAL A 291 -24.69 2.43 -7.03
C VAL A 291 -23.83 3.21 -6.04
N LEU A 292 -23.18 2.51 -5.14
CA LEU A 292 -22.32 3.06 -4.09
C LEU A 292 -20.87 2.66 -4.37
N ILE A 293 -20.01 3.63 -4.65
CA ILE A 293 -18.59 3.38 -4.97
C ILE A 293 -17.73 3.89 -3.82
N ALA A 294 -17.20 2.98 -3.01
CA ALA A 294 -16.28 3.32 -1.95
C ALA A 294 -14.85 2.89 -2.26
N GLY A 295 -13.94 3.37 -1.44
CA GLY A 295 -12.53 3.01 -1.46
C GLY A 295 -11.70 4.05 -0.72
N PRO A 296 -10.49 3.70 -0.31
CA PRO A 296 -9.65 4.61 0.47
C PRO A 296 -9.17 5.80 -0.35
N SER A 297 -8.55 6.78 0.31
CA SER A 297 -8.03 7.98 -0.36
C SER A 297 -7.04 7.61 -1.47
N SER A 298 -7.13 8.31 -2.61
CA SER A 298 -6.32 8.09 -3.83
C SER A 298 -6.45 6.68 -4.43
N SER A 299 -7.58 6.02 -4.24
CA SER A 299 -7.89 4.74 -4.86
C SER A 299 -8.43 4.85 -6.30
N GLY A 300 -8.68 6.06 -6.82
CA GLY A 300 -9.24 6.24 -8.17
C GLY A 300 -10.75 6.09 -8.27
N LYS A 301 -11.49 6.27 -7.15
CA LYS A 301 -12.96 6.21 -7.12
C LYS A 301 -13.62 7.12 -8.14
N THR A 302 -13.17 8.37 -8.21
CA THR A 302 -13.80 9.40 -9.06
C THR A 302 -13.73 9.02 -10.53
N THR A 303 -12.57 8.57 -11.02
CA THR A 303 -12.45 8.08 -12.41
C THR A 303 -13.21 6.78 -12.63
N SER A 304 -13.20 5.86 -11.65
CA SER A 304 -13.99 4.63 -11.72
C SER A 304 -15.49 4.95 -11.83
N CYS A 305 -15.99 5.91 -11.05
CA CYS A 305 -17.36 6.40 -11.13
C CYS A 305 -17.72 6.93 -12.54
N LYS A 306 -16.81 7.73 -13.13
CA LYS A 306 -17.00 8.30 -14.48
C LYS A 306 -17.01 7.21 -15.56
N ARG A 307 -16.05 6.27 -15.53
CA ARG A 307 -15.98 5.15 -16.48
C ARG A 307 -17.19 4.22 -16.32
N LEU A 308 -17.58 3.88 -15.09
CA LEU A 308 -18.79 3.08 -14.84
C LEU A 308 -20.05 3.79 -15.33
N SER A 309 -20.13 5.12 -15.16
CA SER A 309 -21.26 5.92 -15.68
C SER A 309 -21.38 5.83 -17.21
N ILE A 310 -20.25 5.81 -17.93
CA ILE A 310 -20.25 5.59 -19.39
C ILE A 310 -20.77 4.19 -19.72
N GLN A 311 -20.32 3.16 -19.03
CA GLN A 311 -20.76 1.78 -19.26
C GLN A 311 -22.25 1.57 -18.90
N LEU A 312 -22.77 2.26 -17.88
CA LEU A 312 -24.20 2.27 -17.58
C LEU A 312 -25.00 2.89 -18.73
N LEU A 313 -24.54 4.02 -19.31
CA LEU A 313 -25.16 4.61 -20.50
C LEU A 313 -25.17 3.64 -21.68
N CYS A 314 -24.09 2.90 -21.92
CA CYS A 314 -24.02 1.87 -22.97
C CYS A 314 -25.04 0.74 -22.73
N ASN A 315 -25.44 0.49 -21.48
CA ASN A 315 -26.49 -0.45 -21.09
C ASN A 315 -27.88 0.18 -21.01
N GLY A 316 -28.05 1.41 -21.53
CA GLY A 316 -29.35 2.11 -21.56
C GLY A 316 -29.81 2.69 -20.21
N ILE A 317 -28.91 2.75 -19.21
CA ILE A 317 -29.18 3.28 -17.88
C ILE A 317 -28.57 4.69 -17.77
N ARG A 318 -29.37 5.70 -17.42
CA ARG A 318 -28.86 7.06 -17.19
C ARG A 318 -28.33 7.18 -15.75
N PRO A 319 -27.00 7.37 -15.55
CA PRO A 319 -26.43 7.58 -14.24
C PRO A 319 -26.62 9.04 -13.78
N VAL A 320 -26.86 9.21 -12.48
CA VAL A 320 -26.94 10.51 -11.81
C VAL A 320 -25.81 10.56 -10.78
N PRO A 321 -24.64 11.16 -11.10
CA PRO A 321 -23.47 11.11 -10.23
C PRO A 321 -23.54 12.11 -9.09
N VAL A 322 -23.19 11.65 -7.88
CA VAL A 322 -23.07 12.44 -6.65
C VAL A 322 -21.74 12.12 -5.96
N SER A 323 -20.94 13.15 -5.63
CA SER A 323 -19.73 12.99 -4.85
C SER A 323 -20.00 13.28 -3.36
N LEU A 324 -19.60 12.37 -2.47
CA LEU A 324 -19.68 12.60 -1.04
C LEU A 324 -18.71 13.70 -0.57
N ASP A 325 -17.64 13.93 -1.32
CA ASP A 325 -16.68 14.98 -1.01
C ASP A 325 -17.32 16.39 -1.05
N ASP A 326 -18.42 16.56 -1.79
CA ASP A 326 -19.19 17.82 -1.81
C ASP A 326 -20.06 18.02 -0.57
N TYR A 327 -20.24 16.98 0.26
CA TYR A 327 -21.05 17.04 1.48
C TYR A 327 -20.24 17.22 2.76
N PHE A 328 -18.93 17.51 2.69
CA PHE A 328 -18.18 17.85 3.88
C PHE A 328 -18.78 19.04 4.61
N VAL A 329 -18.81 18.97 5.95
CA VAL A 329 -19.12 20.12 6.81
C VAL A 329 -17.97 21.15 6.73
N ASP A 330 -18.22 22.39 7.12
CA ASP A 330 -17.15 23.39 7.19
C ASP A 330 -16.00 22.86 8.05
N ARG A 331 -14.76 23.19 7.67
CA ARG A 331 -13.53 22.68 8.33
C ARG A 331 -13.56 22.82 9.84
N GLU A 332 -14.08 23.93 10.33
CA GLU A 332 -14.17 24.24 11.78
C GLU A 332 -15.12 23.29 12.53
N LEU A 333 -16.09 22.68 11.82
CA LEU A 333 -17.07 21.74 12.35
C LEU A 333 -16.61 20.26 12.21
N THR A 334 -15.50 20.02 11.51
CA THR A 334 -14.96 18.66 11.34
C THR A 334 -14.57 18.08 12.71
N PRO A 335 -14.96 16.83 13.03
CA PRO A 335 -14.52 16.15 14.25
C PRO A 335 -13.00 16.17 14.39
N LYS A 336 -12.50 16.11 15.63
CA LYS A 336 -11.07 16.00 15.91
C LYS A 336 -10.71 14.58 16.30
N ASP A 337 -9.52 14.15 15.91
CA ASP A 337 -8.94 12.87 16.32
C ASP A 337 -8.36 12.95 17.76
N GLU A 338 -7.78 11.84 18.23
CA GLU A 338 -7.19 11.71 19.56
C GLU A 338 -6.01 12.68 19.81
N ASN A 339 -5.40 13.19 18.75
CA ASN A 339 -4.30 14.15 18.81
C ASN A 339 -4.78 15.61 18.75
N GLY A 340 -6.09 15.82 18.57
CA GLY A 340 -6.68 17.15 18.41
C GLY A 340 -6.64 17.69 16.98
N ASP A 341 -6.18 16.91 16.00
CA ASP A 341 -6.20 17.24 14.59
C ASP A 341 -7.57 16.94 13.97
N TYR A 342 -7.93 17.66 12.90
CA TYR A 342 -9.18 17.40 12.19
C TYR A 342 -9.19 16.02 11.55
N ASP A 343 -10.19 15.18 11.90
CA ASP A 343 -10.42 13.85 11.32
C ASP A 343 -11.33 13.97 10.07
N PHE A 344 -10.73 14.31 8.94
CA PHE A 344 -11.43 14.37 7.65
C PHE A 344 -11.86 12.99 7.11
N GLU A 345 -11.35 11.91 7.69
CA GLU A 345 -11.75 10.55 7.32
C GLU A 345 -12.95 10.06 8.15
N SER A 346 -13.43 10.83 9.12
CA SER A 346 -14.62 10.51 9.92
C SER A 346 -15.90 10.57 9.09
N LEU A 347 -16.82 9.62 9.31
CA LEU A 347 -18.17 9.70 8.74
C LEU A 347 -18.90 11.00 9.10
N HIS A 348 -18.66 11.49 10.33
CA HIS A 348 -19.28 12.73 10.84
C HIS A 348 -18.61 14.00 10.32
N ALA A 349 -17.59 13.90 9.48
CA ALA A 349 -17.12 15.03 8.68
C ALA A 349 -18.07 15.34 7.51
N LEU A 350 -19.05 14.47 7.22
CA LEU A 350 -20.09 14.68 6.24
C LEU A 350 -21.36 15.29 6.87
N ASN A 351 -22.05 16.14 6.12
CA ASN A 351 -23.38 16.63 6.47
C ASN A 351 -24.44 15.55 6.15
N LEU A 352 -24.50 14.51 6.99
CA LEU A 352 -25.42 13.38 6.81
C LEU A 352 -26.89 13.79 6.75
N PRO A 353 -27.38 14.75 7.57
CA PRO A 353 -28.77 15.21 7.48
C PRO A 353 -29.10 15.79 6.10
N LEU A 354 -28.22 16.65 5.56
CA LEU A 354 -28.42 17.24 4.23
C LEU A 354 -28.39 16.17 3.14
N LEU A 355 -27.41 15.27 3.20
CA LEU A 355 -27.28 14.16 2.24
C LEU A 355 -28.56 13.32 2.21
N ASN A 356 -29.01 12.79 3.37
CA ASN A 356 -30.19 11.93 3.44
C ASN A 356 -31.47 12.66 2.98
N LYS A 357 -31.65 13.93 3.35
CA LYS A 357 -32.76 14.76 2.85
C LYS A 357 -32.75 14.83 1.32
N GLN A 358 -31.61 15.15 0.72
CA GLN A 358 -31.49 15.31 -0.74
C GLN A 358 -31.62 13.96 -1.47
N LEU A 359 -31.12 12.86 -0.89
CA LEU A 359 -31.34 11.52 -1.45
C LEU A 359 -32.84 11.18 -1.52
N MET A 360 -33.58 11.41 -0.45
CA MET A 360 -35.03 11.15 -0.43
C MET A 360 -35.78 12.03 -1.45
N GLN A 361 -35.41 13.30 -1.55
CA GLN A 361 -35.98 14.21 -2.56
C GLN A 361 -35.70 13.72 -3.98
N LEU A 362 -34.47 13.30 -4.29
CA LEU A 362 -34.12 12.74 -5.59
C LEU A 362 -34.91 11.47 -5.92
N PHE A 363 -35.09 10.55 -4.96
CA PHE A 363 -35.91 9.34 -5.16
C PHE A 363 -37.38 9.65 -5.37
N ASN A 364 -37.87 10.75 -4.81
CA ASN A 364 -39.23 11.25 -5.07
C ASN A 364 -39.36 12.01 -6.40
N GLY A 365 -38.26 12.15 -7.16
CA GLY A 365 -38.24 12.89 -8.42
C GLY A 365 -38.29 14.40 -8.26
N GLU A 366 -37.95 14.93 -7.07
CA GLU A 366 -37.82 16.35 -6.80
C GLU A 366 -36.52 16.88 -7.37
N GLU A 367 -36.47 18.20 -7.66
CA GLU A 367 -35.26 18.89 -8.05
C GLU A 367 -34.52 19.36 -6.79
N VAL A 368 -33.24 19.04 -6.69
CA VAL A 368 -32.35 19.48 -5.58
C VAL A 368 -31.17 20.25 -6.12
N GLU A 369 -30.69 21.23 -5.37
CA GLU A 369 -29.40 21.87 -5.63
C GLU A 369 -28.34 21.18 -4.78
N LEU A 370 -27.35 20.53 -5.44
CA LEU A 370 -26.25 19.87 -4.74
C LEU A 370 -25.30 20.89 -4.10
N PRO A 371 -24.75 20.63 -2.91
CA PRO A 371 -23.67 21.44 -2.36
C PRO A 371 -22.40 21.26 -3.19
N LYS A 372 -21.40 22.11 -2.92
CA LYS A 372 -20.02 21.95 -3.37
C LYS A 372 -19.08 22.29 -2.22
N TYR A 373 -18.06 21.49 -2.02
CA TYR A 373 -17.05 21.76 -1.02
C TYR A 373 -15.82 22.44 -1.63
N ASP A 374 -15.46 23.63 -1.15
CA ASP A 374 -14.25 24.34 -1.52
C ASP A 374 -13.10 23.91 -0.59
N PHE A 375 -12.22 23.00 -1.07
CA PHE A 375 -11.11 22.47 -0.29
C PHE A 375 -10.07 23.52 0.11
N ILE A 376 -9.94 24.60 -0.66
CA ILE A 376 -9.01 25.71 -0.36
C ILE A 376 -9.56 26.52 0.81
N LYS A 377 -10.80 26.96 0.70
CA LYS A 377 -11.48 27.74 1.74
C LYS A 377 -11.92 26.89 2.94
N GLY A 378 -12.08 25.56 2.74
CA GLY A 378 -12.56 24.64 3.77
C GLY A 378 -14.02 24.85 4.14
N ARG A 379 -14.87 25.16 3.17
CA ARG A 379 -16.29 25.47 3.39
C ARG A 379 -17.19 24.86 2.34
N SER A 380 -18.40 24.47 2.77
CA SER A 380 -19.48 24.08 1.88
C SER A 380 -20.13 25.33 1.28
N VAL A 381 -20.34 25.32 -0.03
CA VAL A 381 -20.94 26.43 -0.78
C VAL A 381 -22.05 25.91 -1.69
N PRO A 382 -23.07 26.73 -2.04
CA PRO A 382 -24.02 26.35 -3.09
C PRO A 382 -23.30 26.13 -4.42
N SER A 383 -23.59 25.03 -5.11
CA SER A 383 -22.95 24.73 -6.40
C SER A 383 -23.61 25.42 -7.58
N GLY A 384 -24.86 25.86 -7.44
CA GLY A 384 -25.73 26.27 -8.55
C GLY A 384 -26.18 25.10 -9.44
N LYS A 385 -25.70 23.88 -9.18
CA LYS A 385 -26.02 22.69 -9.99
C LYS A 385 -27.31 22.05 -9.47
N LYS A 386 -28.36 22.16 -10.27
CA LYS A 386 -29.64 21.49 -10.01
C LYS A 386 -29.67 20.10 -10.63
N MET A 387 -30.22 19.15 -9.90
CA MET A 387 -30.29 17.75 -10.26
C MET A 387 -31.69 17.19 -9.99
N ARG A 388 -32.17 16.30 -10.88
CA ARG A 388 -33.43 15.59 -10.75
C ARG A 388 -33.30 14.18 -11.31
N MET A 389 -33.81 13.20 -10.60
CA MET A 389 -33.95 11.82 -11.09
C MET A 389 -35.26 11.64 -11.86
N ARG A 390 -35.21 10.88 -12.95
CA ARG A 390 -36.33 10.41 -13.73
C ARG A 390 -36.56 8.92 -13.48
N ALA A 391 -37.72 8.41 -13.88
CA ALA A 391 -37.96 6.98 -13.83
C ALA A 391 -36.92 6.22 -14.69
N GLY A 392 -36.30 5.22 -14.11
CA GLY A 392 -35.20 4.45 -14.74
C GLY A 392 -33.79 4.99 -14.58
N ASP A 393 -33.62 6.18 -13.99
CA ASP A 393 -32.29 6.67 -13.64
C ASP A 393 -31.69 5.89 -12.45
N VAL A 394 -30.37 5.78 -12.42
CA VAL A 394 -29.64 5.18 -11.30
C VAL A 394 -28.71 6.23 -10.69
N LEU A 395 -28.86 6.44 -9.38
CA LEU A 395 -28.00 7.32 -8.62
C LEU A 395 -26.62 6.67 -8.44
N VAL A 396 -25.54 7.35 -8.76
CA VAL A 396 -24.17 6.84 -8.58
C VAL A 396 -23.45 7.72 -7.58
N ILE A 397 -23.25 7.21 -6.38
CA ILE A 397 -22.61 7.92 -5.26
C ILE A 397 -21.18 7.41 -5.10
N GLU A 398 -20.22 8.31 -5.14
CA GLU A 398 -18.84 7.97 -4.85
C GLU A 398 -18.32 8.71 -3.60
N GLY A 399 -17.52 8.03 -2.82
CA GLY A 399 -16.83 8.60 -1.65
C GLY A 399 -16.30 7.54 -0.70
N ILE A 400 -15.46 7.97 0.23
CA ILE A 400 -14.77 7.03 1.14
C ILE A 400 -15.75 6.24 2.03
N HIS A 401 -16.91 6.80 2.33
CA HIS A 401 -17.93 6.21 3.22
C HIS A 401 -19.08 5.51 2.50
N ALA A 402 -19.04 5.40 1.16
CA ALA A 402 -20.20 4.91 0.40
C ALA A 402 -20.63 3.48 0.78
N LEU A 403 -19.75 2.65 1.34
CA LEU A 403 -20.10 1.30 1.82
C LEU A 403 -20.42 1.23 3.33
N ASN A 404 -20.35 2.34 4.06
CA ASN A 404 -20.77 2.37 5.45
C ASN A 404 -22.30 2.30 5.54
N PRO A 405 -22.90 1.30 6.23
CA PRO A 405 -24.35 1.14 6.32
C PRO A 405 -25.08 2.36 6.90
N GLU A 406 -24.42 3.11 7.79
CA GLU A 406 -25.02 4.30 8.41
C GLU A 406 -25.30 5.43 7.39
N LEU A 407 -24.49 5.51 6.31
CA LEU A 407 -24.63 6.55 5.30
C LEU A 407 -26.02 6.53 4.63
N THR A 408 -26.53 5.34 4.33
CA THR A 408 -27.76 5.12 3.54
C THR A 408 -28.73 4.19 4.25
N SER A 409 -28.81 4.26 5.59
CA SER A 409 -29.65 3.41 6.42
C SER A 409 -31.15 3.49 6.10
N GLN A 410 -31.60 4.63 5.54
CA GLN A 410 -33.00 4.86 5.17
C GLN A 410 -33.38 4.29 3.79
N ILE A 411 -32.39 3.83 3.00
CA ILE A 411 -32.62 3.32 1.64
C ILE A 411 -32.70 1.79 1.69
N PRO A 412 -33.72 1.15 1.06
CA PRO A 412 -33.84 -0.30 1.00
C PRO A 412 -32.60 -0.98 0.39
N GLU A 413 -32.23 -2.15 0.92
CA GLU A 413 -31.03 -2.88 0.49
C GLU A 413 -31.13 -3.36 -0.96
N GLU A 414 -32.32 -3.78 -1.41
CA GLU A 414 -32.55 -4.21 -2.79
C GLU A 414 -32.33 -3.12 -3.84
N TYR A 415 -32.30 -1.84 -3.45
CA TYR A 415 -32.02 -0.71 -4.35
C TYR A 415 -30.54 -0.44 -4.51
N LYS A 416 -29.67 -1.05 -3.69
CA LYS A 416 -28.24 -0.75 -3.62
C LYS A 416 -27.41 -1.76 -4.40
N TYR A 417 -26.38 -1.26 -5.07
CA TYR A 417 -25.28 -2.05 -5.61
C TYR A 417 -23.97 -1.42 -5.18
N ARG A 418 -23.12 -2.19 -4.53
CA ARG A 418 -21.91 -1.69 -3.85
C ARG A 418 -20.67 -2.11 -4.60
N VAL A 419 -19.81 -1.15 -4.90
CA VAL A 419 -18.50 -1.37 -5.55
C VAL A 419 -17.41 -0.85 -4.64
N TYR A 420 -16.44 -1.69 -4.32
CA TYR A 420 -15.24 -1.26 -3.60
C TYR A 420 -14.07 -1.09 -4.57
N ALA A 421 -13.58 0.14 -4.72
CA ALA A 421 -12.47 0.49 -5.61
C ALA A 421 -11.19 0.71 -4.81
N SER A 422 -10.16 -0.10 -5.03
CA SER A 422 -8.87 0.03 -4.37
C SER A 422 -7.71 -0.16 -5.33
N ALA A 423 -6.59 0.54 -5.09
CA ALA A 423 -5.38 0.43 -5.88
C ALA A 423 -4.51 -0.73 -5.37
N LEU A 424 -4.96 -1.96 -5.56
CA LEU A 424 -4.27 -3.15 -5.08
C LEU A 424 -3.05 -3.43 -5.95
N THR A 425 -1.87 -3.13 -5.42
CA THR A 425 -0.62 -3.41 -6.12
C THR A 425 -0.36 -4.91 -6.11
N THR A 426 -0.40 -5.53 -7.26
CA THR A 426 -0.29 -6.99 -7.42
C THR A 426 1.07 -7.42 -7.97
N ILE A 427 1.80 -6.51 -8.65
CA ILE A 427 3.18 -6.80 -9.05
C ILE A 427 4.10 -6.82 -7.83
N LEU A 428 4.99 -7.80 -7.76
CA LEU A 428 6.00 -7.92 -6.70
C LEU A 428 7.32 -7.30 -7.16
N LEU A 429 8.14 -6.86 -6.21
CA LEU A 429 9.51 -6.48 -6.53
C LEU A 429 10.31 -7.72 -6.96
N ASP A 430 10.22 -8.78 -6.17
CA ASP A 430 10.63 -10.17 -6.40
C ASP A 430 9.75 -11.08 -5.53
N ASP A 431 9.86 -12.41 -5.63
CA ASP A 431 8.97 -13.35 -4.93
C ASP A 431 8.95 -13.19 -3.40
N HIS A 432 9.99 -12.63 -2.81
CA HIS A 432 10.05 -12.41 -1.36
C HIS A 432 9.80 -10.95 -0.93
N ASN A 433 9.63 -10.03 -1.88
CA ASN A 433 9.45 -8.60 -1.63
C ASN A 433 8.17 -8.07 -2.29
N TYR A 434 7.07 -8.06 -1.53
CA TYR A 434 5.82 -7.45 -1.96
C TYR A 434 5.90 -5.93 -2.00
N ILE A 435 5.01 -5.31 -2.78
CA ILE A 435 4.86 -3.86 -2.86
C ILE A 435 3.61 -3.43 -2.10
N PRO A 436 3.74 -2.63 -1.03
CA PRO A 436 2.57 -2.19 -0.28
C PRO A 436 1.61 -1.33 -1.13
N THR A 437 0.33 -1.71 -1.15
CA THR A 437 -0.75 -0.89 -1.75
C THR A 437 -0.76 0.55 -1.20
N THR A 438 -0.36 0.71 0.06
CA THR A 438 -0.26 2.02 0.72
C THR A 438 0.80 2.92 0.08
N ASP A 439 1.88 2.35 -0.44
CA ASP A 439 2.96 3.11 -1.08
C ASP A 439 2.49 3.66 -2.43
N ASN A 440 1.82 2.84 -3.22
CA ASN A 440 1.23 3.26 -4.48
C ASN A 440 0.22 4.40 -4.26
N ARG A 441 -0.68 4.25 -3.30
CA ARG A 441 -1.69 5.27 -2.97
C ARG A 441 -1.06 6.55 -2.41
N LEU A 442 0.01 6.46 -1.62
CA LEU A 442 0.74 7.62 -1.13
C LEU A 442 1.41 8.38 -2.29
N LEU A 443 2.01 7.69 -3.24
CA LEU A 443 2.61 8.29 -4.44
C LEU A 443 1.54 8.98 -5.30
N ARG A 444 0.40 8.33 -5.57
CA ARG A 444 -0.76 8.95 -6.24
C ARG A 444 -1.19 10.23 -5.52
N ARG A 445 -1.30 10.16 -4.17
CA ARG A 445 -1.73 11.31 -3.36
C ARG A 445 -0.73 12.45 -3.41
N ILE A 446 0.57 12.19 -3.34
CA ILE A 446 1.62 13.20 -3.42
C ILE A 446 1.50 13.98 -4.75
N ILE A 447 1.36 13.27 -5.87
CA ILE A 447 1.25 13.90 -7.19
C ILE A 447 -0.03 14.72 -7.30
N ARG A 448 -1.17 14.14 -6.91
CA ARG A 448 -2.48 14.82 -6.95
C ARG A 448 -2.50 16.06 -6.06
N ASP A 449 -2.10 15.93 -4.79
CA ASP A 449 -2.19 16.99 -3.80
C ASP A 449 -1.25 18.16 -4.19
N TYR A 450 -0.10 17.87 -4.80
CA TYR A 450 0.77 18.90 -5.36
C TYR A 450 0.10 19.67 -6.50
N LYS A 451 -0.50 18.96 -7.46
CA LYS A 451 -1.10 19.58 -8.66
C LYS A 451 -2.41 20.31 -8.39
N GLN A 452 -3.26 19.73 -7.54
CA GLN A 452 -4.66 20.17 -7.40
C GLN A 452 -4.92 20.91 -6.09
N ARG A 453 -4.08 20.73 -5.06
CA ARG A 453 -4.31 21.25 -3.71
C ARG A 453 -3.18 22.15 -3.20
N GLY A 454 -2.12 22.33 -3.98
CA GLY A 454 -0.96 23.16 -3.60
C GLY A 454 -0.19 22.63 -2.39
N CYS A 455 -0.31 21.33 -2.06
CA CYS A 455 0.37 20.72 -0.93
C CYS A 455 1.72 20.13 -1.37
N SER A 456 2.77 20.35 -0.58
CA SER A 456 4.08 19.73 -0.82
C SER A 456 4.06 18.22 -0.54
N ALA A 457 5.03 17.48 -1.08
CA ALA A 457 5.22 16.06 -0.75
C ALA A 457 5.44 15.88 0.77
N ARG A 458 6.19 16.79 1.41
CA ARG A 458 6.38 16.82 2.87
C ARG A 458 5.06 16.89 3.62
N ASP A 459 4.15 17.81 3.24
CA ASP A 459 2.86 17.98 3.92
C ASP A 459 1.97 16.75 3.74
N THR A 460 1.99 16.15 2.55
CA THR A 460 1.24 14.92 2.26
C THR A 460 1.76 13.74 3.09
N ILE A 461 3.08 13.55 3.17
CA ILE A 461 3.70 12.49 4.00
C ILE A 461 3.38 12.71 5.48
N ARG A 462 3.43 13.96 5.98
CA ARG A 462 3.10 14.27 7.38
C ARG A 462 1.67 13.90 7.74
N ARG A 463 0.72 14.13 6.84
CA ARG A 463 -0.70 13.81 7.06
C ARG A 463 -1.05 12.34 6.88
N TRP A 464 -0.20 11.58 6.19
CA TRP A 464 -0.49 10.19 5.82
C TRP A 464 -0.82 9.25 6.99
N PRO A 465 -0.13 9.31 8.15
CA PRO A 465 -0.51 8.51 9.31
C PRO A 465 -1.94 8.76 9.82
N SER A 466 -2.42 10.01 9.82
CA SER A 466 -3.79 10.35 10.19
C SER A 466 -4.80 9.76 9.21
N VAL A 467 -4.54 9.87 7.90
CA VAL A 467 -5.36 9.24 6.86
C VAL A 467 -5.46 7.73 7.09
N ARG A 468 -4.34 7.05 7.37
CA ARG A 468 -4.31 5.60 7.63
C ARG A 468 -5.11 5.19 8.86
N ARG A 469 -5.06 5.99 9.95
CA ARG A 469 -5.90 5.73 11.13
C ARG A 469 -7.40 5.83 10.78
N GLY A 470 -7.77 6.87 10.06
CA GLY A 470 -9.16 7.05 9.62
C GLY A 470 -9.65 5.93 8.71
N GLU A 471 -8.82 5.48 7.74
CA GLU A 471 -9.15 4.36 6.86
C GLU A 471 -9.39 3.06 7.63
N ASN A 472 -8.53 2.75 8.61
CA ASN A 472 -8.67 1.56 9.45
C ASN A 472 -9.95 1.58 10.29
N LYS A 473 -10.40 2.77 10.71
CA LYS A 473 -11.60 2.94 11.55
C LYS A 473 -12.89 3.00 10.72
N TRP A 474 -12.87 3.69 9.59
CA TRP A 474 -14.09 4.12 8.92
C TRP A 474 -14.32 3.51 7.52
N ILE A 475 -13.31 2.87 6.92
CA ILE A 475 -13.39 2.40 5.53
C ILE A 475 -13.19 0.89 5.43
N PHE A 476 -12.05 0.38 5.90
CA PHE A 476 -11.71 -1.04 5.75
C PHE A 476 -12.65 -2.01 6.45
N PRO A 477 -13.30 -1.67 7.59
CA PRO A 477 -14.29 -2.56 8.20
C PRO A 477 -15.49 -2.86 7.29
N PHE A 478 -15.78 -2.02 6.31
CA PHE A 478 -16.94 -2.14 5.42
C PHE A 478 -16.60 -2.63 4.01
N GLN A 479 -15.34 -2.91 3.69
CA GLN A 479 -14.93 -3.27 2.33
C GLN A 479 -15.56 -4.57 1.84
N GLU A 480 -15.74 -5.57 2.72
CA GLU A 480 -16.38 -6.85 2.38
C GLU A 480 -17.91 -6.73 2.16
N ASN A 481 -18.51 -5.56 2.46
CA ASN A 481 -19.92 -5.28 2.13
C ASN A 481 -20.15 -5.04 0.64
N ALA A 482 -19.09 -4.91 -0.17
CA ALA A 482 -19.20 -4.71 -1.61
C ALA A 482 -19.89 -5.88 -2.31
N ASP A 483 -20.73 -5.63 -3.30
CA ASP A 483 -21.22 -6.65 -4.24
C ASP A 483 -20.10 -7.05 -5.20
N GLU A 484 -19.25 -6.07 -5.61
CA GLU A 484 -18.10 -6.26 -6.48
C GLU A 484 -16.89 -5.49 -5.96
N MET A 485 -15.70 -6.08 -6.12
CA MET A 485 -14.44 -5.38 -5.91
C MET A 485 -13.79 -5.01 -7.24
N PHE A 486 -13.21 -3.83 -7.30
CA PHE A 486 -12.54 -3.30 -8.49
C PHE A 486 -11.13 -2.85 -8.17
N ASN A 487 -10.13 -3.52 -8.77
CA ASN A 487 -8.74 -3.09 -8.67
C ASN A 487 -8.45 -1.97 -9.65
N THR A 488 -8.08 -0.82 -9.12
CA THR A 488 -7.76 0.38 -9.88
C THR A 488 -6.27 0.51 -10.21
N ALA A 489 -5.42 -0.36 -9.64
CA ALA A 489 -3.99 -0.35 -9.95
C ALA A 489 -3.72 -0.96 -11.33
N MET A 490 -2.75 -0.40 -12.02
CA MET A 490 -2.22 -0.89 -13.28
C MET A 490 -0.83 -1.49 -13.05
N ILE A 491 -0.48 -2.56 -13.77
CA ILE A 491 0.83 -3.19 -13.64
C ILE A 491 1.98 -2.21 -13.98
N TYR A 492 1.77 -1.29 -14.91
CA TYR A 492 2.74 -0.30 -15.39
C TYR A 492 2.75 1.00 -14.56
N GLU A 493 1.84 1.13 -13.59
CA GLU A 493 1.54 2.40 -12.92
C GLU A 493 2.75 3.03 -12.26
N LEU A 494 3.50 2.27 -11.44
CA LEU A 494 4.64 2.80 -10.71
C LEU A 494 5.75 3.29 -11.64
N ALA A 495 5.93 2.65 -12.78
CA ALA A 495 6.84 3.09 -13.83
C ALA A 495 6.38 4.40 -14.49
N ALA A 496 5.06 4.56 -14.72
CA ALA A 496 4.49 5.75 -15.34
C ALA A 496 4.49 6.97 -14.41
N ILE A 497 4.22 6.78 -13.10
CA ILE A 497 4.18 7.89 -12.14
C ILE A 497 5.57 8.30 -11.63
N LYS A 498 6.59 7.45 -11.81
CA LYS A 498 7.94 7.66 -11.31
C LYS A 498 8.50 9.04 -11.66
N THR A 499 8.42 9.42 -12.93
CA THR A 499 8.98 10.69 -13.44
C THR A 499 8.36 11.94 -12.81
N GLN A 500 7.14 11.82 -12.28
CA GLN A 500 6.46 12.92 -11.57
C GLN A 500 6.65 12.83 -10.05
N ALA A 501 6.72 11.63 -9.49
CA ALA A 501 6.85 11.43 -8.05
C ALA A 501 8.26 11.71 -7.54
N GLU A 502 9.30 11.26 -8.25
CA GLU A 502 10.70 11.41 -7.80
C GLU A 502 11.10 12.86 -7.55
N PRO A 503 10.86 13.83 -8.48
CA PRO A 503 11.21 15.23 -8.24
C PRO A 503 10.47 15.85 -7.04
N LEU A 504 9.24 15.43 -6.75
CA LEU A 504 8.48 15.91 -5.59
C LEU A 504 9.04 15.36 -4.28
N LEU A 505 9.45 14.10 -4.27
CA LEU A 505 10.08 13.46 -3.12
C LEU A 505 11.49 14.03 -2.86
N GLU A 506 12.21 14.46 -3.91
CA GLU A 506 13.53 15.10 -3.80
C GLU A 506 13.49 16.45 -3.11
N GLN A 507 12.38 17.15 -3.20
CA GLN A 507 12.17 18.44 -2.54
C GLN A 507 11.97 18.31 -1.02
N VAL A 508 11.80 17.09 -0.47
CA VAL A 508 11.66 16.89 0.97
C VAL A 508 13.00 17.07 1.66
N PRO A 509 13.17 18.06 2.58
CA PRO A 509 14.44 18.35 3.21
C PRO A 509 14.95 17.20 4.09
N GLU A 510 16.27 16.97 4.10
CA GLU A 510 16.89 15.92 4.92
C GLU A 510 16.75 16.15 6.43
N ASN A 511 16.55 17.40 6.85
CA ASN A 511 16.48 17.80 8.26
C ASN A 511 15.07 17.69 8.87
N CYS A 512 14.13 17.04 8.21
CA CYS A 512 12.77 16.82 8.72
C CYS A 512 12.44 15.33 8.87
N ASP A 513 11.44 15.02 9.69
CA ASP A 513 11.05 13.63 10.01
C ASP A 513 10.46 12.89 8.81
N GLU A 514 9.81 13.61 7.89
CA GLU A 514 9.20 13.10 6.68
C GLU A 514 10.24 12.57 5.67
N TYR A 515 11.51 13.00 5.81
CA TYR A 515 12.60 12.58 4.91
C TYR A 515 12.81 11.06 4.87
N ALA A 516 12.65 10.39 6.01
CA ALA A 516 12.78 8.93 6.08
C ALA A 516 11.85 8.23 5.08
N GLU A 517 10.60 8.67 5.00
CA GLU A 517 9.60 8.09 4.10
C GLU A 517 9.82 8.54 2.66
N ALA A 518 10.15 9.81 2.42
CA ALA A 518 10.49 10.31 1.09
C ALA A 518 11.70 9.57 0.50
N TYR A 519 12.75 9.37 1.28
CA TYR A 519 13.95 8.62 0.88
C TYR A 519 13.62 7.16 0.57
N ARG A 520 12.79 6.52 1.41
CA ARG A 520 12.35 5.13 1.22
C ARG A 520 11.57 4.97 -0.09
N LEU A 521 10.64 5.86 -0.38
CA LEU A 521 9.83 5.84 -1.60
C LEU A 521 10.69 6.09 -2.85
N ARG A 522 11.66 7.02 -2.80
CA ARG A 522 12.60 7.23 -3.90
C ARG A 522 13.45 5.98 -4.17
N LYS A 523 14.01 5.39 -3.11
CA LYS A 523 14.76 4.13 -3.21
C LYS A 523 13.91 3.01 -3.80
N PHE A 524 12.65 2.93 -3.43
CA PHE A 524 11.70 1.98 -4.00
C PHE A 524 11.44 2.24 -5.50
N LEU A 525 11.12 3.48 -5.88
CA LEU A 525 10.90 3.84 -7.29
C LEU A 525 12.13 3.59 -8.17
N SER A 526 13.34 3.61 -7.61
CA SER A 526 14.57 3.36 -8.38
C SER A 526 14.66 1.93 -8.97
N TYR A 527 13.81 0.99 -8.55
CA TYR A 527 13.74 -0.34 -9.15
C TYR A 527 12.99 -0.38 -10.48
N PHE A 528 12.14 0.60 -10.75
CA PHE A 528 11.34 0.64 -11.97
C PHE A 528 12.05 1.41 -13.07
N LEU A 529 12.02 0.88 -14.28
CA LEU A 529 12.32 1.66 -15.48
C LEU A 529 11.16 2.61 -15.76
N PRO A 530 11.41 3.88 -16.09
CA PRO A 530 10.33 4.82 -16.38
C PRO A 530 9.64 4.50 -17.70
N ILE A 531 8.32 4.71 -17.74
CA ILE A 531 7.52 4.69 -18.97
C ILE A 531 7.05 6.12 -19.27
N ASP A 532 7.06 6.50 -20.55
CA ASP A 532 6.47 7.76 -20.99
C ASP A 532 4.96 7.73 -20.76
N HIS A 533 4.48 8.61 -19.88
CA HIS A 533 3.07 8.76 -19.60
C HIS A 533 2.28 9.43 -20.76
N GLY A 534 2.96 9.99 -21.76
CA GLY A 534 2.33 10.54 -22.96
C GLY A 534 1.51 9.52 -23.73
N VAL A 535 1.92 8.25 -23.72
CA VAL A 535 1.23 7.16 -24.43
C VAL A 535 -0.01 6.62 -23.72
N LEU A 536 -0.30 7.05 -22.46
CA LEU A 536 -1.48 6.60 -21.73
C LEU A 536 -2.76 7.17 -22.37
N PRO A 537 -3.83 6.35 -22.49
CA PRO A 537 -5.12 6.84 -22.96
C PRO A 537 -5.65 8.01 -22.11
N PRO A 538 -6.34 9.00 -22.69
CA PRO A 538 -6.89 10.13 -21.95
C PRO A 538 -8.00 9.72 -20.97
N THR A 539 -8.57 8.54 -21.13
CA THR A 539 -9.57 7.94 -20.23
C THR A 539 -8.96 7.06 -19.14
N SER A 540 -7.63 6.85 -19.17
CA SER A 540 -6.94 6.07 -18.15
C SER A 540 -7.22 6.61 -16.75
N LEU A 541 -7.44 5.70 -15.81
CA LEU A 541 -7.64 6.04 -14.40
C LEU A 541 -6.46 6.82 -13.83
N LEU A 542 -5.25 6.51 -14.31
CA LEU A 542 -4.03 7.15 -13.85
C LEU A 542 -3.98 8.65 -14.17
N ARG A 543 -4.71 9.09 -15.22
CA ARG A 543 -4.81 10.51 -15.61
C ARG A 543 -5.43 11.41 -14.52
N GLU A 544 -6.24 10.85 -13.60
CA GLU A 544 -6.71 11.58 -12.41
C GLU A 544 -5.54 12.18 -11.60
N PHE A 545 -4.42 11.48 -11.55
CA PHE A 545 -3.26 11.86 -10.73
C PHE A 545 -2.22 12.61 -11.56
N ILE A 546 -1.87 12.08 -12.72
CA ILE A 546 -0.78 12.63 -13.55
C ILE A 546 -1.22 13.77 -14.48
N GLY A 547 -2.53 13.97 -14.67
CA GLY A 547 -3.09 14.99 -15.56
C GLY A 547 -3.29 14.51 -17.01
N GLY A 548 -3.89 15.37 -17.83
CA GLY A 548 -4.20 15.05 -19.24
C GLY A 548 -5.40 14.12 -19.40
N SER A 549 -6.32 14.09 -18.44
CA SER A 549 -7.57 13.35 -18.54
C SER A 549 -8.57 14.01 -19.48
N SER A 550 -9.36 13.19 -20.20
CA SER A 550 -10.56 13.67 -20.90
C SER A 550 -11.75 13.91 -19.95
N PHE A 551 -11.63 13.48 -18.71
CA PHE A 551 -12.62 13.74 -17.67
C PHE A 551 -12.32 15.06 -16.92
N SER A 552 -13.37 15.81 -16.55
CA SER A 552 -13.29 16.96 -15.66
C SER A 552 -13.38 16.51 -14.20
N TYR A 553 -12.52 17.03 -13.33
CA TYR A 553 -12.48 16.70 -11.90
C TYR A 553 -12.83 17.90 -11.03
#